data_bd52238fc96e3ed806a424e47124c832
#
_entry.id   bd52238fc96e3ed806a424e47124c832
#
_cell.length_a   1.000
_cell.length_b   1.000
_cell.length_c   1.000
_cell.angle_alpha   90.00
_cell.angle_beta   90.00
_cell.angle_gamma   90.00
#
_symmetry.space_group_name_H-M   'P 1'
#
loop_
_entity.id
_entity.type
_entity.pdbx_description
1 polymer ?
#
loop_
_entity_poly.entity_id
_entity_poly.type
_entity_poly.pdbx_seq_one_letter_code
_entity_poly.pdbx_strand_id
1 'polypeptide(L)'
;MENHIVYQHKLAIYPEPAQESGILTKDTLFWQHNGVKQQLNLNDVVGTSLVEQEDGIPPGLLIYAYPKVKVGLITKKQQRVLQQYYFTVPDVKLRSQWQQAINNTLVNQPLDADIKPRRLQIIINPTSGKKKASQIFEQVRSLFEQSNLEYSVTETHSAADTKNLVHNLILSDIDGLVIVGGDGTIHDAIAGLMSRPDYETAIKLPLGIIPGGTGNGLCKTLLEQSQESYAPINAAFLIVKGKQQSFDLATVKQNNREYHSFLSLSWGLISDVDIGSEKLKFLGALRFDLYALLLLSALRTYKGKFSFIPDPDFKPTHHRTTIQQGEWQVIEDDFIFLWAMNTPWAAHDMNVTPHAQLNDGAMDVLVMRKGTSRLELLQALLRCGKGQHLDLPHLEYYKVRAFRLEPLTDKGILVVDGEPVDYSAIEMRVIPDLAYVNC
;
A
#
# COMPACT_ATOMS: atom_id res chain seq x y z
N MET A 1 6.03 24.57 -22.26
CA MET A 1 4.61 24.47 -21.90
C MET A 1 4.23 25.75 -21.19
N GLU A 2 3.36 26.54 -21.79
CA GLU A 2 2.85 27.77 -21.15
C GLU A 2 2.06 27.37 -19.92
N ASN A 3 2.52 27.75 -18.74
CA ASN A 3 1.80 27.58 -17.49
C ASN A 3 0.58 28.50 -17.51
N HIS A 4 -0.59 27.96 -17.86
CA HIS A 4 -1.83 28.73 -17.82
C HIS A 4 -2.08 29.21 -16.38
N ILE A 5 -2.18 30.54 -16.23
CA ILE A 5 -2.54 31.18 -14.95
C ILE A 5 -3.97 30.78 -14.61
N VAL A 6 -4.15 30.19 -13.42
CA VAL A 6 -5.44 29.78 -12.88
C VAL A 6 -6.05 30.90 -12.05
N TYR A 7 -5.23 31.54 -11.19
CA TYR A 7 -5.66 32.64 -10.35
C TYR A 7 -4.50 33.62 -10.10
N GLN A 8 -4.78 34.90 -10.07
CA GLN A 8 -3.78 35.94 -9.79
C GLN A 8 -4.38 37.06 -8.96
N HIS A 9 -3.76 37.39 -7.83
CA HIS A 9 -4.13 38.49 -6.98
C HIS A 9 -2.97 38.88 -6.01
N LYS A 10 -3.13 39.95 -5.23
CA LYS A 10 -2.17 40.32 -4.20
C LYS A 10 -1.92 39.21 -3.20
N LEU A 11 -0.66 38.89 -2.99
CA LEU A 11 -0.21 37.87 -2.04
C LEU A 11 1.22 38.17 -1.62
N ALA A 12 1.49 38.25 -0.32
CA ALA A 12 2.84 38.44 0.19
C ALA A 12 3.12 37.50 1.36
N ILE A 13 4.31 36.92 1.39
CA ILE A 13 4.74 36.09 2.51
C ILE A 13 5.06 36.99 3.72
N TYR A 14 4.58 36.59 4.90
CA TYR A 14 4.87 37.30 6.16
C TYR A 14 6.38 37.33 6.45
N PRO A 15 6.94 38.47 6.93
CA PRO A 15 6.27 39.69 7.38
C PRO A 15 6.11 40.79 6.33
N GLU A 16 6.23 40.52 5.05
CA GLU A 16 6.14 41.52 4.00
C GLU A 16 4.70 42.01 3.76
N PRO A 17 4.52 43.31 3.41
CA PRO A 17 3.20 43.82 3.03
C PRO A 17 2.76 43.29 1.66
N ALA A 18 1.48 43.03 1.49
CA ALA A 18 0.87 42.51 0.26
C ALA A 18 0.84 43.56 -0.86
N GLN A 19 1.98 43.87 -1.45
CA GLN A 19 2.10 44.84 -2.58
C GLN A 19 2.24 44.12 -3.93
N GLU A 20 2.69 42.87 -3.96
CA GLU A 20 2.99 42.13 -5.18
C GLU A 20 1.96 41.02 -5.48
N SER A 21 1.90 40.60 -6.73
CA SER A 21 0.95 39.61 -7.19
C SER A 21 1.45 38.20 -6.94
N GLY A 22 0.66 37.38 -6.24
CA GLY A 22 0.77 35.94 -6.29
C GLY A 22 0.15 35.41 -7.58
N ILE A 23 0.71 34.33 -8.13
CA ILE A 23 0.22 33.68 -9.36
C ILE A 23 0.06 32.18 -9.07
N LEU A 24 -1.16 31.70 -9.17
CA LEU A 24 -1.48 30.28 -9.07
C LEU A 24 -1.62 29.70 -10.48
N THR A 25 -0.88 28.64 -10.74
CA THR A 25 -1.04 27.80 -11.94
C THR A 25 -1.62 26.44 -11.54
N LYS A 26 -1.79 25.54 -12.47
CA LYS A 26 -2.33 24.21 -12.19
C LYS A 26 -1.46 23.40 -11.22
N ASP A 27 -0.17 23.66 -11.16
CA ASP A 27 0.81 22.84 -10.43
C ASP A 27 1.73 23.64 -9.50
N THR A 28 1.69 25.00 -9.58
CA THR A 28 2.67 25.83 -8.85
C THR A 28 2.05 27.15 -8.38
N LEU A 29 2.34 27.53 -7.15
CA LEU A 29 2.10 28.87 -6.61
C LEU A 29 3.41 29.67 -6.69
N PHE A 30 3.36 30.83 -7.33
CA PHE A 30 4.46 31.78 -7.41
C PHE A 30 4.14 33.02 -6.59
N TRP A 31 5.18 33.61 -5.95
CA TRP A 31 5.14 34.91 -5.27
C TRP A 31 6.49 35.58 -5.35
N GLN A 32 6.57 36.83 -4.94
CA GLN A 32 7.85 37.50 -4.77
C GLN A 32 8.16 37.64 -3.26
N HIS A 33 9.45 37.58 -2.94
CA HIS A 33 9.98 37.81 -1.60
C HIS A 33 11.31 38.54 -1.73
N ASN A 34 11.42 39.76 -1.18
CA ASN A 34 12.59 40.63 -1.35
C ASN A 34 12.99 40.85 -2.83
N GLY A 35 12.00 41.02 -3.72
CA GLY A 35 12.22 41.18 -5.16
C GLY A 35 12.67 39.90 -5.89
N VAL A 36 12.75 38.74 -5.19
CA VAL A 36 13.12 37.45 -5.76
C VAL A 36 11.89 36.58 -5.96
N LYS A 37 11.71 36.06 -7.17
CA LYS A 37 10.62 35.11 -7.46
C LYS A 37 10.81 33.81 -6.71
N GLN A 38 9.80 33.44 -5.93
CA GLN A 38 9.71 32.19 -5.19
C GLN A 38 8.61 31.29 -5.81
N GLN A 39 8.67 29.98 -5.53
CA GLN A 39 7.67 29.04 -6.00
C GLN A 39 7.43 27.90 -5.02
N LEU A 40 6.21 27.40 -5.00
CA LEU A 40 5.78 26.22 -4.24
C LEU A 40 5.06 25.25 -5.18
N ASN A 41 5.55 24.02 -5.26
CA ASN A 41 4.90 22.97 -6.04
C ASN A 41 3.64 22.48 -5.31
N LEU A 42 2.48 22.54 -5.97
CA LEU A 42 1.21 22.10 -5.41
C LEU A 42 1.13 20.60 -5.19
N ASN A 43 1.99 19.82 -5.84
CA ASN A 43 2.10 18.40 -5.55
C ASN A 43 2.56 18.13 -4.12
N ASP A 44 3.27 19.05 -3.49
CA ASP A 44 3.70 18.93 -2.09
C ASP A 44 2.71 19.53 -1.10
N VAL A 45 1.71 20.29 -1.55
CA VAL A 45 0.70 20.94 -0.70
C VAL A 45 -0.40 19.94 -0.34
N VAL A 46 -0.79 19.90 0.93
CA VAL A 46 -1.87 19.04 1.44
C VAL A 46 -3.13 19.83 1.80
N GLY A 47 -3.01 21.11 2.12
CA GLY A 47 -4.16 21.94 2.44
C GLY A 47 -3.78 23.33 2.88
N THR A 48 -4.80 24.11 3.26
CA THR A 48 -4.68 25.51 3.67
C THR A 48 -5.61 25.80 4.84
N SER A 49 -5.24 26.78 5.70
CA SER A 49 -6.13 27.31 6.73
C SER A 49 -6.13 28.83 6.74
N LEU A 50 -7.26 29.42 7.13
CA LEU A 50 -7.38 30.85 7.39
C LEU A 50 -6.94 31.12 8.81
N VAL A 51 -6.12 32.15 8.98
CA VAL A 51 -5.69 32.63 10.29
C VAL A 51 -6.29 34.04 10.52
N GLU A 52 -7.07 34.17 11.58
CA GLU A 52 -7.58 35.45 12.00
C GLU A 52 -6.47 36.22 12.75
N GLN A 53 -6.74 37.50 13.09
CA GLN A 53 -5.77 38.32 13.81
C GLN A 53 -5.60 37.78 15.24
N GLU A 54 -4.39 37.39 15.60
CA GLU A 54 -4.02 36.94 16.95
C GLU A 54 -2.66 37.54 17.34
N ASP A 55 -2.52 38.02 18.58
CA ASP A 55 -1.27 38.41 19.27
C ASP A 55 -0.18 39.05 18.39
N GLY A 56 -0.54 40.06 17.56
CA GLY A 56 0.39 40.80 16.74
C GLY A 56 0.70 40.14 15.37
N ILE A 57 0.12 38.97 15.07
CA ILE A 57 0.18 38.33 13.74
C ILE A 57 -0.97 38.87 12.91
N PRO A 58 -0.73 39.50 11.74
CA PRO A 58 -1.80 39.97 10.87
C PRO A 58 -2.61 38.81 10.30
N PRO A 59 -3.89 39.05 9.94
CA PRO A 59 -4.71 37.98 9.33
C PRO A 59 -4.09 37.46 8.03
N GLY A 60 -4.17 36.15 7.81
CA GLY A 60 -3.48 35.56 6.69
C GLY A 60 -4.00 34.19 6.24
N LEU A 61 -3.31 33.66 5.26
CA LEU A 61 -3.49 32.31 4.71
C LEU A 61 -2.25 31.48 5.04
N LEU A 62 -2.45 30.36 5.72
CA LEU A 62 -1.42 29.37 6.00
C LEU A 62 -1.55 28.21 5.02
N ILE A 63 -0.45 27.88 4.34
CA ILE A 63 -0.36 26.74 3.41
C ILE A 63 0.54 25.67 4.02
N TYR A 64 0.04 24.43 4.06
CA TYR A 64 0.78 23.28 4.56
C TYR A 64 1.33 22.46 3.40
N ALA A 65 2.64 22.32 3.35
CA ALA A 65 3.33 21.54 2.34
C ALA A 65 4.25 20.50 2.98
N TYR A 66 4.42 19.38 2.28
CA TYR A 66 5.27 18.28 2.71
C TYR A 66 6.25 17.90 1.59
N PRO A 67 7.23 18.77 1.27
CA PRO A 67 8.25 18.44 0.28
C PRO A 67 9.12 17.26 0.72
N LYS A 68 9.68 16.55 -0.27
CA LYS A 68 10.67 15.49 -0.02
C LYS A 68 12.02 16.08 0.37
N VAL A 69 12.51 15.75 1.54
CA VAL A 69 13.85 16.14 2.00
C VAL A 69 14.71 14.90 2.25
N LYS A 70 16.01 15.01 2.06
CA LYS A 70 16.96 13.95 2.39
C LYS A 70 17.18 13.94 3.89
N VAL A 71 16.86 12.82 4.55
CA VAL A 71 17.02 12.64 5.99
C VAL A 71 18.13 11.61 6.26
N GLY A 72 19.06 11.94 7.17
CA GLY A 72 20.14 11.09 7.61
C GLY A 72 21.48 11.37 6.91
N LEU A 73 22.58 11.23 7.66
CA LEU A 73 23.94 11.48 7.19
C LEU A 73 24.48 10.37 6.29
N ILE A 74 24.04 9.13 6.50
CA ILE A 74 24.57 7.93 5.82
C ILE A 74 23.57 7.35 4.82
N THR A 75 22.28 7.32 5.17
CA THR A 75 21.22 6.83 4.30
C THR A 75 20.53 8.01 3.63
N LYS A 76 20.64 8.10 2.30
CA LYS A 76 19.95 9.14 1.50
C LYS A 76 18.44 8.85 1.39
N LYS A 77 17.77 8.46 2.50
CA LYS A 77 16.32 8.28 2.50
C LYS A 77 15.65 9.64 2.31
N GLN A 78 14.69 9.70 1.42
CA GLN A 78 13.83 10.87 1.26
C GLN A 78 12.61 10.70 2.16
N GLN A 79 12.28 11.72 2.92
CA GLN A 79 11.10 11.75 3.76
C GLN A 79 10.36 13.06 3.54
N ARG A 80 9.05 13.01 3.61
CA ARG A 80 8.24 14.21 3.58
C ARG A 80 8.28 14.90 4.93
N VAL A 81 8.51 16.22 4.90
CA VAL A 81 8.66 17.04 6.10
C VAL A 81 7.77 18.26 5.97
N LEU A 82 7.04 18.58 7.05
CA LEU A 82 6.18 19.76 7.09
C LEU A 82 6.97 21.04 6.85
N GLN A 83 6.50 21.85 5.91
CA GLN A 83 6.84 23.25 5.71
C GLN A 83 5.58 24.08 5.69
N GLN A 84 5.58 25.18 6.40
CA GLN A 84 4.46 26.10 6.50
C GLN A 84 4.82 27.42 5.80
N TYR A 85 3.89 27.91 4.98
CA TYR A 85 4.01 29.17 4.29
C TYR A 85 2.88 30.09 4.73
N TYR A 86 3.23 31.17 5.44
CA TYR A 86 2.26 32.13 5.94
C TYR A 86 2.22 33.36 5.06
N PHE A 87 1.09 33.63 4.43
CA PHE A 87 0.85 34.74 3.57
C PHE A 87 -0.05 35.77 4.26
N THR A 88 0.40 37.01 4.38
CA THR A 88 -0.41 38.13 4.89
C THR A 88 -1.46 38.49 3.86
N VAL A 89 -2.74 38.35 4.19
CA VAL A 89 -3.89 38.71 3.35
C VAL A 89 -4.96 39.35 4.25
N PRO A 90 -4.88 40.68 4.50
CA PRO A 90 -5.79 41.37 5.42
C PRO A 90 -7.25 41.36 4.97
N ASP A 91 -7.50 41.40 3.67
CA ASP A 91 -8.86 41.38 3.11
C ASP A 91 -9.48 39.99 3.27
N VAL A 92 -10.57 39.89 4.02
CA VAL A 92 -11.25 38.64 4.35
C VAL A 92 -11.75 37.90 3.09
N LYS A 93 -12.32 38.66 2.14
CA LYS A 93 -12.86 38.09 0.89
C LYS A 93 -11.73 37.52 0.03
N LEU A 94 -10.65 38.29 -0.13
CA LEU A 94 -9.49 37.87 -0.90
C LEU A 94 -8.82 36.62 -0.26
N ARG A 95 -8.74 36.58 1.07
CA ARG A 95 -8.19 35.44 1.82
C ARG A 95 -8.97 34.17 1.57
N SER A 96 -10.32 34.22 1.62
CA SER A 96 -11.20 33.10 1.30
C SER A 96 -11.10 32.67 -0.18
N GLN A 97 -10.96 33.63 -1.09
CA GLN A 97 -10.77 33.35 -2.52
C GLN A 97 -9.45 32.61 -2.79
N TRP A 98 -8.35 33.01 -2.16
CA TRP A 98 -7.08 32.29 -2.25
C TRP A 98 -7.18 30.88 -1.72
N GLN A 99 -7.79 30.70 -0.54
CA GLN A 99 -8.01 29.37 0.05
C GLN A 99 -8.81 28.48 -0.90
N GLN A 100 -9.93 28.97 -1.40
CA GLN A 100 -10.78 28.22 -2.34
C GLN A 100 -10.01 27.90 -3.63
N ALA A 101 -9.33 28.88 -4.22
CA ALA A 101 -8.57 28.67 -5.46
C ALA A 101 -7.49 27.61 -5.30
N ILE A 102 -6.73 27.62 -4.20
CA ILE A 102 -5.70 26.63 -3.94
C ILE A 102 -6.35 25.26 -3.71
N ASN A 103 -7.31 25.15 -2.79
CA ASN A 103 -7.95 23.86 -2.46
C ASN A 103 -8.63 23.22 -3.68
N ASN A 104 -9.30 24.01 -4.51
CA ASN A 104 -9.94 23.52 -5.74
C ASN A 104 -8.89 23.06 -6.76
N THR A 105 -7.78 23.77 -6.89
CA THR A 105 -6.67 23.39 -7.77
C THR A 105 -6.03 22.05 -7.32
N LEU A 106 -5.88 21.84 -6.00
CA LEU A 106 -5.32 20.59 -5.45
C LEU A 106 -6.11 19.33 -5.86
N VAL A 107 -7.41 19.46 -6.10
CA VAL A 107 -8.31 18.37 -6.50
C VAL A 107 -8.80 18.46 -7.95
N ASN A 108 -8.17 19.33 -8.76
CA ASN A 108 -8.49 19.56 -10.18
C ASN A 108 -9.96 19.95 -10.44
N GLN A 109 -10.53 20.77 -9.58
CA GLN A 109 -11.90 21.26 -9.72
C GLN A 109 -11.91 22.75 -10.15
N PRO A 110 -13.01 23.25 -10.76
CA PRO A 110 -13.18 24.66 -11.06
C PRO A 110 -12.99 25.54 -9.81
N LEU A 111 -12.48 26.76 -9.98
CA LEU A 111 -12.16 27.66 -8.87
C LEU A 111 -13.36 28.06 -8.01
N ASP A 112 -14.54 28.09 -8.60
CA ASP A 112 -15.82 28.45 -7.99
C ASP A 112 -16.62 27.24 -7.49
N ALA A 113 -16.07 26.04 -7.66
CA ALA A 113 -16.74 24.83 -7.20
C ALA A 113 -16.84 24.82 -5.65
N ASP A 114 -18.00 24.45 -5.14
CA ASP A 114 -18.20 24.16 -3.73
C ASP A 114 -17.81 22.70 -3.48
N ILE A 115 -16.59 22.49 -3.01
CA ILE A 115 -16.02 21.16 -2.78
C ILE A 115 -16.24 20.77 -1.32
N LYS A 116 -16.96 19.67 -1.12
CA LYS A 116 -17.05 19.05 0.20
C LYS A 116 -15.75 18.32 0.53
N PRO A 117 -15.28 18.42 1.79
CA PRO A 117 -14.16 17.62 2.26
C PRO A 117 -14.42 16.11 2.06
N ARG A 118 -13.39 15.35 1.66
CA ARG A 118 -13.47 13.88 1.67
C ARG A 118 -13.55 13.40 3.12
N ARG A 119 -14.41 12.43 3.37
CA ARG A 119 -14.66 11.84 4.70
C ARG A 119 -14.01 10.47 4.76
N LEU A 120 -13.10 10.30 5.69
CA LEU A 120 -12.32 9.06 5.86
C LEU A 120 -12.69 8.37 7.17
N GLN A 121 -12.93 7.06 7.10
CA GLN A 121 -12.94 6.21 8.28
C GLN A 121 -11.55 5.64 8.49
N ILE A 122 -10.93 5.95 9.61
CA ILE A 122 -9.61 5.43 10.00
C ILE A 122 -9.80 4.32 11.01
N ILE A 123 -9.27 3.13 10.70
CA ILE A 123 -9.29 1.97 11.59
C ILE A 123 -7.86 1.72 12.07
N ILE A 124 -7.69 1.69 13.38
CA ILE A 124 -6.40 1.41 14.02
C ILE A 124 -6.49 0.05 14.71
N ASN A 125 -5.57 -0.84 14.38
CA ASN A 125 -5.38 -2.07 15.15
C ASN A 125 -4.18 -1.91 16.09
N PRO A 126 -4.38 -1.53 17.36
CA PRO A 126 -3.30 -1.25 18.30
C PRO A 126 -2.44 -2.48 18.63
N THR A 127 -2.94 -3.69 18.35
CA THR A 127 -2.20 -4.94 18.57
C THR A 127 -1.26 -5.29 17.41
N SER A 128 -1.39 -4.60 16.26
CA SER A 128 -0.55 -4.82 15.09
C SER A 128 0.93 -4.56 15.35
N GLY A 129 1.78 -5.39 14.76
CA GLY A 129 3.23 -5.28 14.84
C GLY A 129 3.73 -5.33 16.28
N LYS A 130 4.49 -4.31 16.69
CA LYS A 130 5.03 -4.16 18.06
C LYS A 130 4.09 -3.35 18.97
N LYS A 131 2.78 -3.37 18.74
CA LYS A 131 1.77 -2.57 19.46
C LYS A 131 2.01 -1.05 19.34
N LYS A 132 2.38 -0.59 18.13
CA LYS A 132 2.73 0.81 17.87
C LYS A 132 1.77 1.52 16.91
N ALA A 133 0.72 0.86 16.45
CA ALA A 133 -0.17 1.42 15.42
C ALA A 133 -0.80 2.75 15.86
N SER A 134 -1.31 2.84 17.12
CA SER A 134 -1.85 4.10 17.65
C SER A 134 -0.78 5.19 17.74
N GLN A 135 0.44 4.87 18.17
CA GLN A 135 1.55 5.83 18.20
C GLN A 135 1.97 6.28 16.80
N ILE A 136 1.93 5.37 15.81
CA ILE A 136 2.21 5.69 14.42
C ILE A 136 1.16 6.65 13.86
N PHE A 137 -0.11 6.42 14.17
CA PHE A 137 -1.18 7.34 13.74
C PHE A 137 -0.98 8.73 14.36
N GLU A 138 -0.65 8.83 15.65
CA GLU A 138 -0.38 10.12 16.30
C GLU A 138 0.77 10.90 15.62
N GLN A 139 1.80 10.22 15.11
CA GLN A 139 2.90 10.86 14.37
C GLN A 139 2.46 11.48 13.03
N VAL A 140 1.37 11.02 12.46
CA VAL A 140 0.86 11.48 11.15
C VAL A 140 -0.46 12.22 11.24
N ARG A 141 -1.09 12.29 12.42
CA ARG A 141 -2.38 12.93 12.66
C ARG A 141 -2.41 14.36 12.15
N SER A 142 -1.37 15.14 12.42
CA SER A 142 -1.29 16.54 12.00
C SER A 142 -1.41 16.70 10.49
N LEU A 143 -0.95 15.74 9.70
CA LEU A 143 -1.07 15.78 8.24
C LEU A 143 -2.55 15.70 7.80
N PHE A 144 -3.36 14.88 8.48
CA PHE A 144 -4.80 14.81 8.22
C PHE A 144 -5.51 16.08 8.68
N GLU A 145 -5.16 16.63 9.83
CA GLU A 145 -5.73 17.87 10.38
C GLU A 145 -5.40 19.11 9.53
N GLN A 146 -4.25 19.12 8.86
CA GLN A 146 -3.78 20.19 7.98
C GLN A 146 -4.33 20.09 6.55
N SER A 147 -5.00 19.01 6.23
CA SER A 147 -5.59 18.78 4.92
C SER A 147 -7.09 19.11 4.91
N ASN A 148 -7.65 19.29 3.70
CA ASN A 148 -9.09 19.51 3.56
C ASN A 148 -9.83 18.14 3.59
N LEU A 149 -9.81 17.49 4.76
CA LEU A 149 -10.42 16.18 5.02
C LEU A 149 -11.22 16.21 6.32
N GLU A 150 -12.29 15.45 6.36
CA GLU A 150 -12.96 15.03 7.58
C GLU A 150 -12.60 13.57 7.87
N TYR A 151 -12.39 13.21 9.11
CA TYR A 151 -12.11 11.82 9.44
C TYR A 151 -12.64 11.44 10.82
N SER A 152 -13.00 10.16 10.93
CA SER A 152 -13.31 9.50 12.20
C SER A 152 -12.30 8.39 12.46
N VAL A 153 -11.99 8.13 13.73
CA VAL A 153 -11.01 7.12 14.15
C VAL A 153 -11.69 6.08 15.02
N THR A 154 -11.49 4.81 14.70
CA THR A 154 -11.97 3.69 15.52
C THR A 154 -10.83 2.71 15.76
N GLU A 155 -10.59 2.35 17.01
CA GLU A 155 -9.66 1.27 17.37
C GLU A 155 -10.41 -0.08 17.39
N THR A 156 -9.77 -1.12 16.85
CA THR A 156 -10.26 -2.49 16.85
C THR A 156 -9.28 -3.40 17.59
N HIS A 157 -9.80 -4.41 18.30
CA HIS A 157 -8.97 -5.26 19.16
C HIS A 157 -8.82 -6.69 18.65
N SER A 158 -9.53 -7.05 17.59
CA SER A 158 -9.49 -8.37 16.97
C SER A 158 -9.80 -8.30 15.47
N ALA A 159 -9.46 -9.37 14.73
CA ALA A 159 -9.88 -9.58 13.35
C ALA A 159 -11.40 -9.48 13.18
N ALA A 160 -12.14 -10.11 14.10
CA ALA A 160 -13.61 -10.07 14.09
C ALA A 160 -14.16 -8.65 14.27
N ASP A 161 -13.54 -7.82 15.13
CA ASP A 161 -13.95 -6.44 15.34
C ASP A 161 -13.75 -5.62 14.07
N THR A 162 -12.59 -5.75 13.41
CA THR A 162 -12.30 -5.07 12.15
C THR A 162 -13.32 -5.46 11.08
N LYS A 163 -13.53 -6.77 10.88
CA LYS A 163 -14.49 -7.30 9.91
C LYS A 163 -15.91 -6.80 10.19
N ASN A 164 -16.37 -6.86 11.43
CA ASN A 164 -17.70 -6.43 11.83
C ASN A 164 -17.90 -4.92 11.68
N LEU A 165 -16.89 -4.13 12.07
CA LEU A 165 -16.92 -2.68 11.88
C LEU A 165 -17.11 -2.33 10.41
N VAL A 166 -16.27 -2.91 9.54
CA VAL A 166 -16.28 -2.64 8.10
C VAL A 166 -17.58 -3.16 7.44
N HIS A 167 -18.07 -4.32 7.88
CA HIS A 167 -19.37 -4.84 7.40
C HIS A 167 -20.53 -3.88 7.67
N ASN A 168 -20.51 -3.16 8.80
CA ASN A 168 -21.61 -2.29 9.24
C ASN A 168 -21.40 -0.80 8.89
N LEU A 169 -20.36 -0.43 8.14
CA LEU A 169 -20.13 0.95 7.71
C LEU A 169 -21.31 1.47 6.87
N ILE A 170 -21.68 2.71 7.11
CA ILE A 170 -22.63 3.44 6.27
C ILE A 170 -21.84 4.07 5.12
N LEU A 171 -21.90 3.47 3.93
CA LEU A 171 -21.06 3.88 2.79
C LEU A 171 -21.34 5.31 2.32
N SER A 172 -22.57 5.83 2.51
CA SER A 172 -22.90 7.21 2.18
C SER A 172 -22.18 8.26 3.03
N ASP A 173 -21.62 7.85 4.16
CA ASP A 173 -21.02 8.76 5.14
C ASP A 173 -19.49 8.85 5.00
N ILE A 174 -18.88 8.01 4.13
CA ILE A 174 -17.44 7.92 3.95
C ILE A 174 -17.04 7.85 2.48
N ASP A 175 -15.91 8.42 2.15
CA ASP A 175 -15.34 8.47 0.81
C ASP A 175 -14.03 7.66 0.70
N GLY A 176 -13.59 7.04 1.81
CA GLY A 176 -12.42 6.17 1.86
C GLY A 176 -12.23 5.50 3.22
N LEU A 177 -11.53 4.38 3.23
CA LEU A 177 -11.20 3.59 4.42
C LEU A 177 -9.68 3.58 4.61
N VAL A 178 -9.20 3.98 5.78
CA VAL A 178 -7.77 4.00 6.10
C VAL A 178 -7.46 2.97 7.18
N ILE A 179 -6.51 2.10 6.90
CA ILE A 179 -6.04 1.04 7.82
C ILE A 179 -4.67 1.43 8.38
N VAL A 180 -4.60 1.58 9.70
CA VAL A 180 -3.35 1.74 10.43
C VAL A 180 -3.01 0.40 11.08
N GLY A 181 -2.21 -0.41 10.39
CA GLY A 181 -1.97 -1.79 10.80
C GLY A 181 -1.01 -2.54 9.89
N GLY A 182 -1.11 -3.86 9.91
CA GLY A 182 -0.40 -4.77 9.01
C GLY A 182 -1.32 -5.36 7.94
N ASP A 183 -0.74 -6.23 7.09
CA ASP A 183 -1.48 -6.91 6.00
C ASP A 183 -2.67 -7.74 6.53
N GLY A 184 -2.56 -8.36 7.72
CA GLY A 184 -3.68 -9.07 8.35
C GLY A 184 -4.89 -8.15 8.64
N THR A 185 -4.67 -6.90 9.07
CA THR A 185 -5.78 -5.96 9.28
C THR A 185 -6.42 -5.51 7.95
N ILE A 186 -5.63 -5.43 6.87
CA ILE A 186 -6.13 -5.17 5.52
C ILE A 186 -6.98 -6.35 5.05
N HIS A 187 -6.52 -7.58 5.27
CA HIS A 187 -7.26 -8.82 4.98
C HIS A 187 -8.63 -8.81 5.67
N ASP A 188 -8.67 -8.49 6.97
CA ASP A 188 -9.91 -8.42 7.74
C ASP A 188 -10.86 -7.33 7.21
N ALA A 189 -10.32 -6.18 6.81
CA ALA A 189 -11.11 -5.09 6.23
C ALA A 189 -11.72 -5.50 4.88
N ILE A 190 -10.92 -6.10 3.98
CA ILE A 190 -11.40 -6.64 2.70
C ILE A 190 -12.46 -7.72 2.94
N ALA A 191 -12.24 -8.64 3.86
CA ALA A 191 -13.22 -9.66 4.22
C ALA A 191 -14.52 -9.05 4.77
N GLY A 192 -14.44 -7.94 5.50
CA GLY A 192 -15.57 -7.14 5.95
C GLY A 192 -16.36 -6.56 4.77
N LEU A 193 -15.68 -5.88 3.83
CA LEU A 193 -16.30 -5.31 2.63
C LEU A 193 -16.96 -6.40 1.78
N MET A 194 -16.27 -7.51 1.51
CA MET A 194 -16.77 -8.60 0.68
C MET A 194 -17.90 -9.42 1.33
N SER A 195 -18.08 -9.35 2.65
CA SER A 195 -19.16 -10.04 3.35
C SER A 195 -20.50 -9.26 3.34
N ARG A 196 -20.54 -8.04 2.80
CA ARG A 196 -21.71 -7.19 2.75
C ARG A 196 -22.68 -7.61 1.64
N PRO A 197 -23.98 -7.36 1.78
CA PRO A 197 -24.94 -7.54 0.68
C PRO A 197 -24.67 -6.63 -0.52
N ASP A 198 -24.10 -5.41 -0.28
CA ASP A 198 -23.74 -4.39 -1.26
C ASP A 198 -22.24 -4.40 -1.60
N TYR A 199 -21.58 -5.56 -1.50
CA TYR A 199 -20.13 -5.70 -1.62
C TYR A 199 -19.57 -5.14 -2.94
N GLU A 200 -20.30 -5.22 -4.05
CA GLU A 200 -19.87 -4.67 -5.34
C GLU A 200 -19.62 -3.16 -5.31
N THR A 201 -20.39 -2.44 -4.48
CA THR A 201 -20.18 -1.02 -4.22
C THR A 201 -19.15 -0.81 -3.11
N ALA A 202 -19.24 -1.56 -2.03
CA ALA A 202 -18.39 -1.41 -0.87
C ALA A 202 -16.91 -1.64 -1.18
N ILE A 203 -16.57 -2.64 -2.00
CA ILE A 203 -15.19 -2.96 -2.36
C ILE A 203 -14.53 -1.89 -3.24
N LYS A 204 -15.32 -1.00 -3.83
CA LYS A 204 -14.81 0.15 -4.60
C LYS A 204 -14.40 1.32 -3.70
N LEU A 205 -14.66 1.25 -2.40
CA LEU A 205 -14.19 2.25 -1.44
C LEU A 205 -12.66 2.23 -1.38
N PRO A 206 -11.98 3.37 -1.68
CA PRO A 206 -10.52 3.39 -1.72
C PRO A 206 -9.89 3.05 -0.37
N LEU A 207 -8.94 2.13 -0.37
CA LEU A 207 -8.18 1.73 0.81
C LEU A 207 -6.90 2.55 0.91
N GLY A 208 -6.73 3.28 2.00
CA GLY A 208 -5.48 3.91 2.41
C GLY A 208 -4.76 3.03 3.44
N ILE A 209 -3.43 2.95 3.39
CA ILE A 209 -2.67 2.06 4.26
C ILE A 209 -1.54 2.83 4.91
N ILE A 210 -1.54 2.87 6.25
CA ILE A 210 -0.45 3.39 7.07
C ILE A 210 0.25 2.20 7.75
N PRO A 211 1.55 2.00 7.50
CA PRO A 211 2.25 0.79 7.92
C PRO A 211 2.43 0.75 9.44
N GLY A 212 1.69 -0.10 10.11
CA GLY A 212 1.75 -0.35 11.56
C GLY A 212 2.05 -1.79 11.94
N GLY A 213 2.12 -2.70 10.97
CA GLY A 213 2.38 -4.12 11.16
C GLY A 213 3.85 -4.52 10.97
N THR A 214 4.11 -5.83 11.00
CA THR A 214 5.44 -6.41 10.77
C THR A 214 5.73 -6.59 9.27
N GLY A 215 4.72 -6.98 8.47
CA GLY A 215 4.84 -7.22 7.02
C GLY A 215 4.72 -5.93 6.22
N ASN A 216 3.50 -5.49 5.93
CA ASN A 216 3.11 -4.31 5.15
C ASN A 216 3.57 -4.37 3.67
N GLY A 217 3.38 -5.52 3.03
CA GLY A 217 3.77 -5.73 1.63
C GLY A 217 3.02 -4.81 0.68
N LEU A 218 1.70 -4.69 0.82
CA LEU A 218 0.89 -3.80 -0.01
C LEU A 218 1.27 -2.33 0.19
N CYS A 219 1.43 -1.86 1.43
CA CYS A 219 1.87 -0.48 1.68
C CYS A 219 3.25 -0.19 1.07
N LYS A 220 4.19 -1.13 1.17
CA LYS A 220 5.52 -1.01 0.56
C LYS A 220 5.41 -0.91 -0.97
N THR A 221 4.56 -1.73 -1.58
CA THR A 221 4.30 -1.70 -3.02
C THR A 221 3.81 -0.32 -3.48
N LEU A 222 2.80 0.24 -2.81
CA LEU A 222 2.22 1.54 -3.13
C LEU A 222 3.24 2.68 -3.00
N LEU A 223 4.05 2.65 -1.95
CA LEU A 223 5.11 3.65 -1.74
C LEU A 223 6.20 3.57 -2.81
N GLU A 224 6.63 2.38 -3.22
CA GLU A 224 7.62 2.21 -4.29
C GLU A 224 7.08 2.69 -5.64
N GLN A 225 5.85 2.33 -6.00
CA GLN A 225 5.21 2.78 -7.24
C GLN A 225 5.09 4.31 -7.29
N SER A 226 4.83 4.94 -6.14
CA SER A 226 4.74 6.39 -6.01
C SER A 226 6.10 7.07 -5.80
N GLN A 227 7.20 6.32 -5.89
CA GLN A 227 8.57 6.81 -5.64
C GLN A 227 8.71 7.48 -4.26
N GLU A 228 8.04 6.92 -3.25
CA GLU A 228 8.10 7.36 -1.86
C GLU A 228 8.93 6.37 -1.03
N SER A 229 9.72 6.88 -0.11
CA SER A 229 10.42 6.04 0.85
C SER A 229 9.44 5.40 1.84
N TYR A 230 9.73 4.17 2.28
CA TYR A 230 8.90 3.48 3.25
C TYR A 230 8.93 4.19 4.61
N ALA A 231 7.87 4.96 4.88
CA ALA A 231 7.66 5.69 6.13
C ALA A 231 6.16 6.00 6.33
N PRO A 232 5.64 5.99 7.57
CA PRO A 232 4.24 6.31 7.85
C PRO A 232 3.79 7.66 7.31
N ILE A 233 4.62 8.69 7.41
CA ILE A 233 4.30 10.04 6.93
C ILE A 233 4.14 10.08 5.40
N ASN A 234 4.94 9.30 4.66
CA ASN A 234 4.84 9.24 3.22
C ASN A 234 3.57 8.48 2.79
N ALA A 235 3.20 7.42 3.51
CA ALA A 235 1.95 6.69 3.29
C ALA A 235 0.72 7.57 3.57
N ALA A 236 0.71 8.29 4.70
CA ALA A 236 -0.34 9.25 5.04
C ALA A 236 -0.46 10.35 3.99
N PHE A 237 0.67 10.81 3.44
CA PHE A 237 0.69 11.80 2.37
C PHE A 237 -0.02 11.29 1.09
N LEU A 238 0.22 10.06 0.66
CA LEU A 238 -0.49 9.47 -0.49
C LEU A 238 -2.00 9.42 -0.26
N ILE A 239 -2.42 9.02 0.94
CA ILE A 239 -3.83 8.97 1.33
C ILE A 239 -4.48 10.36 1.25
N VAL A 240 -3.83 11.36 1.80
CA VAL A 240 -4.31 12.75 1.78
C VAL A 240 -4.39 13.29 0.35
N LYS A 241 -3.39 13.03 -0.49
CA LYS A 241 -3.44 13.41 -1.92
C LYS A 241 -4.57 12.71 -2.67
N GLY A 242 -4.99 11.52 -2.23
CA GLY A 242 -6.21 10.85 -2.68
C GLY A 242 -6.18 10.35 -4.12
N LYS A 243 -5.01 10.22 -4.72
CA LYS A 243 -4.88 9.55 -6.00
C LYS A 243 -5.18 8.06 -5.79
N GLN A 244 -5.89 7.46 -6.74
CA GLN A 244 -6.38 6.09 -6.63
C GLN A 244 -5.94 5.27 -7.84
N GLN A 245 -5.74 3.97 -7.61
CA GLN A 245 -5.59 2.99 -8.68
C GLN A 245 -6.42 1.75 -8.35
N SER A 246 -6.82 1.03 -9.39
CA SER A 246 -7.45 -0.29 -9.24
C SER A 246 -6.46 -1.32 -8.71
N PHE A 247 -7.02 -2.34 -8.10
CA PHE A 247 -6.28 -3.40 -7.44
C PHE A 247 -7.00 -4.74 -7.59
N ASP A 248 -6.27 -5.75 -8.03
CA ASP A 248 -6.80 -7.08 -8.22
C ASP A 248 -6.96 -7.80 -6.87
N LEU A 249 -8.03 -8.58 -6.75
CA LEU A 249 -8.17 -9.56 -5.68
C LEU A 249 -8.24 -10.96 -6.30
N ALA A 250 -8.04 -11.97 -5.47
CA ALA A 250 -8.25 -13.36 -5.89
C ALA A 250 -9.39 -14.00 -5.10
N THR A 251 -10.29 -14.70 -5.78
CA THR A 251 -11.21 -15.64 -5.13
C THR A 251 -10.43 -16.88 -4.75
N VAL A 252 -10.59 -17.31 -3.53
CA VAL A 252 -10.01 -18.55 -2.99
C VAL A 252 -11.12 -19.55 -2.70
N LYS A 253 -11.02 -20.74 -3.29
CA LYS A 253 -11.97 -21.85 -3.07
C LYS A 253 -11.26 -23.02 -2.39
N GLN A 254 -11.75 -23.41 -1.24
CA GLN A 254 -11.22 -24.53 -0.45
C GLN A 254 -12.31 -25.16 0.42
N ASN A 255 -12.45 -26.48 0.40
CA ASN A 255 -13.38 -27.23 1.27
C ASN A 255 -14.81 -26.65 1.32
N ASN A 256 -15.40 -26.33 0.16
CA ASN A 256 -16.72 -25.70 0.03
C ASN A 256 -16.83 -24.31 0.66
N ARG A 257 -15.70 -23.66 0.99
CA ARG A 257 -15.62 -22.27 1.41
C ARG A 257 -15.08 -21.43 0.27
N GLU A 258 -15.58 -20.21 0.18
CA GLU A 258 -15.08 -19.19 -0.74
C GLU A 258 -14.76 -17.93 0.07
N TYR A 259 -13.59 -17.36 -0.17
CA TYR A 259 -13.14 -16.11 0.45
C TYR A 259 -12.18 -15.38 -0.50
N HIS A 260 -11.68 -14.22 -0.11
CA HIS A 260 -10.85 -13.39 -0.99
C HIS A 260 -9.46 -13.19 -0.39
N SER A 261 -8.46 -13.18 -1.26
CA SER A 261 -7.07 -12.87 -0.95
C SER A 261 -6.63 -11.64 -1.75
N PHE A 262 -5.77 -10.85 -1.17
CA PHE A 262 -5.23 -9.65 -1.81
C PHE A 262 -3.70 -9.69 -1.96
N LEU A 263 -3.01 -10.50 -1.18
CA LEU A 263 -1.54 -10.46 -1.09
C LEU A 263 -0.88 -11.70 -1.66
N SER A 264 -1.14 -12.88 -1.08
CA SER A 264 -0.33 -14.07 -1.41
C SER A 264 -0.94 -15.40 -0.98
N LEU A 265 -0.44 -16.47 -1.63
CA LEU A 265 -0.51 -17.83 -1.13
C LEU A 265 0.90 -18.41 -1.07
N SER A 266 1.27 -19.01 0.05
CA SER A 266 2.52 -19.73 0.20
C SER A 266 2.32 -21.18 0.64
N TRP A 267 3.25 -22.06 0.21
CA TRP A 267 3.28 -23.48 0.54
C TRP A 267 4.72 -23.98 0.62
N GLY A 268 4.93 -25.01 1.47
CA GLY A 268 6.23 -25.64 1.68
C GLY A 268 7.16 -24.78 2.54
N LEU A 269 8.43 -24.64 2.17
CA LEU A 269 9.44 -23.96 2.97
C LEU A 269 9.01 -22.56 3.42
N ILE A 270 8.37 -21.78 2.53
CA ILE A 270 7.97 -20.39 2.85
C ILE A 270 6.93 -20.38 3.98
N SER A 271 5.90 -21.22 3.90
CA SER A 271 4.89 -21.34 4.96
C SER A 271 5.47 -21.92 6.26
N ASP A 272 6.42 -22.84 6.15
CA ASP A 272 7.11 -23.38 7.33
C ASP A 272 7.93 -22.30 8.04
N VAL A 273 8.58 -21.37 7.28
CA VAL A 273 9.30 -20.23 7.83
C VAL A 273 8.34 -19.24 8.47
N ASP A 274 7.27 -18.89 7.79
CA ASP A 274 6.31 -17.89 8.25
C ASP A 274 5.68 -18.32 9.58
N ILE A 275 5.03 -19.47 9.59
CA ILE A 275 4.32 -19.96 10.78
C ILE A 275 5.29 -20.49 11.85
N GLY A 276 6.33 -21.22 11.46
CA GLY A 276 7.29 -21.78 12.41
C GLY A 276 8.10 -20.71 13.15
N SER A 277 8.42 -19.60 12.49
CA SER A 277 9.16 -18.48 13.10
C SER A 277 8.36 -17.71 14.16
N GLU A 278 7.03 -17.92 14.23
CA GLU A 278 6.19 -17.29 15.25
C GLU A 278 6.66 -17.59 16.68
N LYS A 279 7.24 -18.76 16.90
CA LYS A 279 7.86 -19.14 18.19
C LYS A 279 9.03 -18.21 18.58
N LEU A 280 9.58 -17.48 17.62
CA LEU A 280 10.70 -16.55 17.77
C LEU A 280 10.25 -15.08 17.66
N LYS A 281 8.96 -14.77 17.90
CA LYS A 281 8.39 -13.41 17.81
C LYS A 281 9.19 -12.34 18.56
N PHE A 282 9.86 -12.71 19.65
CA PHE A 282 10.69 -11.78 20.44
C PHE A 282 11.91 -11.25 19.67
N LEU A 283 12.36 -11.92 18.59
CA LEU A 283 13.48 -11.49 17.75
C LEU A 283 13.08 -10.48 16.64
N GLY A 284 11.79 -10.15 16.54
CA GLY A 284 11.30 -9.26 15.50
C GLY A 284 11.54 -9.83 14.08
N ALA A 285 12.03 -9.02 13.14
CA ALA A 285 12.26 -9.44 11.76
C ALA A 285 13.35 -10.53 11.63
N LEU A 286 14.36 -10.53 12.51
CA LEU A 286 15.43 -11.54 12.50
C LEU A 286 14.94 -12.98 12.67
N ARG A 287 13.71 -13.18 13.17
CA ARG A 287 13.10 -14.51 13.34
C ARG A 287 13.02 -15.28 12.02
N PHE A 288 12.70 -14.59 10.93
CA PHE A 288 12.55 -15.22 9.61
C PHE A 288 13.89 -15.74 9.10
N ASP A 289 14.95 -14.93 9.19
CA ASP A 289 16.29 -15.30 8.73
C ASP A 289 16.84 -16.49 9.52
N LEU A 290 16.73 -16.44 10.85
CA LEU A 290 17.20 -17.52 11.73
C LEU A 290 16.43 -18.82 11.51
N TYR A 291 15.10 -18.73 11.36
CA TYR A 291 14.28 -19.91 11.14
C TYR A 291 14.48 -20.50 9.74
N ALA A 292 14.63 -19.65 8.72
CA ALA A 292 14.99 -20.07 7.37
C ALA A 292 16.33 -20.82 7.36
N LEU A 293 17.34 -20.31 8.05
CA LEU A 293 18.66 -20.94 8.16
C LEU A 293 18.55 -22.33 8.84
N LEU A 294 17.70 -22.45 9.85
CA LEU A 294 17.45 -23.72 10.55
C LEU A 294 16.76 -24.73 9.62
N LEU A 295 15.77 -24.31 8.82
CA LEU A 295 15.10 -25.19 7.88
C LEU A 295 15.98 -25.59 6.69
N LEU A 296 16.93 -24.74 6.27
CA LEU A 296 17.95 -25.08 5.26
C LEU A 296 18.77 -26.29 5.67
N SER A 297 19.00 -26.53 6.96
CA SER A 297 19.75 -27.70 7.45
C SER A 297 18.99 -29.03 7.22
N ALA A 298 17.65 -29.00 7.22
CA ALA A 298 16.76 -30.13 7.05
C ALA A 298 15.79 -29.90 5.87
N LEU A 299 16.37 -29.57 4.69
CA LEU A 299 15.58 -29.23 3.50
C LEU A 299 14.57 -30.33 3.18
N ARG A 300 13.29 -29.99 3.32
CA ARG A 300 12.15 -30.87 3.02
C ARG A 300 11.63 -30.60 1.62
N THR A 301 11.05 -31.61 1.02
CA THR A 301 10.26 -31.47 -0.21
C THR A 301 8.83 -31.94 0.06
N TYR A 302 7.90 -31.38 -0.68
CA TYR A 302 6.46 -31.62 -0.57
C TYR A 302 5.97 -32.10 -1.92
N LYS A 303 5.47 -33.33 -1.98
CA LYS A 303 4.84 -33.83 -3.20
C LYS A 303 3.52 -33.10 -3.41
N GLY A 304 3.29 -32.61 -4.62
CA GLY A 304 2.07 -31.89 -4.96
C GLY A 304 1.84 -31.77 -6.44
N LYS A 305 0.66 -31.27 -6.77
CA LYS A 305 0.25 -30.97 -8.13
C LYS A 305 -0.15 -29.49 -8.21
N PHE A 306 0.54 -28.76 -9.06
CA PHE A 306 0.27 -27.37 -9.39
C PHE A 306 -0.31 -27.30 -10.79
N SER A 307 -1.58 -26.92 -10.90
CA SER A 307 -2.27 -26.69 -12.15
C SER A 307 -2.56 -25.20 -12.30
N PHE A 308 -2.34 -24.62 -13.47
CA PHE A 308 -2.52 -23.18 -13.65
C PHE A 308 -2.96 -22.82 -15.07
N ILE A 309 -3.64 -21.69 -15.19
CA ILE A 309 -3.97 -21.02 -16.44
C ILE A 309 -2.96 -19.89 -16.61
N PRO A 310 -2.02 -19.99 -17.57
CA PRO A 310 -1.01 -18.98 -17.76
C PRO A 310 -1.60 -17.65 -18.26
N ASP A 311 -0.94 -16.56 -17.95
CA ASP A 311 -1.15 -15.30 -18.66
C ASP A 311 -0.61 -15.46 -20.09
N PRO A 312 -1.40 -15.16 -21.15
CA PRO A 312 -1.03 -15.40 -22.55
C PRO A 312 0.13 -14.53 -23.01
N ASP A 313 0.34 -13.37 -22.38
CA ASP A 313 1.37 -12.40 -22.76
C ASP A 313 2.70 -12.65 -22.04
N PHE A 314 2.71 -13.53 -21.04
CA PHE A 314 3.88 -13.83 -20.23
C PHE A 314 4.58 -15.12 -20.68
N LYS A 315 5.90 -15.03 -20.86
CA LYS A 315 6.74 -16.21 -21.14
C LYS A 315 7.49 -16.61 -19.86
N PRO A 316 7.23 -17.80 -19.33
CA PRO A 316 7.91 -18.30 -18.11
C PRO A 316 9.43 -18.34 -18.31
N THR A 317 10.19 -17.96 -17.28
CA THR A 317 11.65 -18.12 -17.24
C THR A 317 12.02 -19.39 -16.47
N HIS A 318 13.05 -20.10 -16.96
CA HIS A 318 13.61 -21.30 -16.31
C HIS A 318 12.60 -22.41 -16.02
N HIS A 319 11.49 -22.49 -16.78
CA HIS A 319 10.47 -23.50 -16.57
C HIS A 319 10.91 -24.90 -17.02
N ARG A 320 10.49 -25.90 -16.27
CA ARG A 320 10.58 -27.32 -16.65
C ARG A 320 9.31 -27.72 -17.39
N THR A 321 9.32 -28.94 -17.96
CA THR A 321 8.19 -29.47 -18.73
C THR A 321 6.88 -29.43 -17.94
N THR A 322 5.82 -28.92 -18.58
CA THR A 322 4.44 -28.93 -18.11
C THR A 322 3.61 -29.89 -18.96
N ILE A 323 2.52 -30.40 -18.40
CA ILE A 323 1.55 -31.24 -19.12
C ILE A 323 0.34 -30.35 -19.45
N GLN A 324 -0.05 -30.26 -20.73
CA GLN A 324 -1.24 -29.50 -21.13
C GLN A 324 -2.52 -30.33 -20.88
N GLN A 325 -3.50 -29.75 -20.19
CA GLN A 325 -4.83 -30.34 -19.95
C GLN A 325 -5.91 -29.27 -20.22
N GLY A 326 -6.37 -29.18 -21.46
CA GLY A 326 -7.26 -28.10 -21.89
C GLY A 326 -6.58 -26.75 -21.80
N GLU A 327 -7.17 -25.80 -21.09
CA GLU A 327 -6.58 -24.47 -20.81
C GLU A 327 -5.55 -24.50 -19.66
N TRP A 328 -5.48 -25.59 -18.88
CA TRP A 328 -4.61 -25.73 -17.75
C TRP A 328 -3.26 -26.34 -18.14
N GLN A 329 -2.20 -25.80 -17.56
CA GLN A 329 -0.89 -26.44 -17.51
C GLN A 329 -0.69 -27.09 -16.15
N VAL A 330 -0.06 -28.26 -16.10
CA VAL A 330 0.06 -29.07 -14.90
C VAL A 330 1.51 -29.44 -14.64
N ILE A 331 1.94 -29.26 -13.39
CA ILE A 331 3.21 -29.72 -12.84
C ILE A 331 2.89 -30.65 -11.66
N GLU A 332 3.30 -31.90 -11.73
CA GLU A 332 3.28 -32.81 -10.58
C GLU A 332 4.73 -33.17 -10.25
N ASP A 333 5.20 -32.77 -9.06
CA ASP A 333 6.60 -32.93 -8.67
C ASP A 333 6.77 -32.89 -7.14
N ASP A 334 8.01 -33.03 -6.67
CA ASP A 334 8.45 -32.72 -5.32
C ASP A 334 8.88 -31.24 -5.24
N PHE A 335 8.11 -30.41 -4.57
CA PHE A 335 8.35 -28.98 -4.41
C PHE A 335 9.15 -28.69 -3.13
N ILE A 336 10.03 -27.71 -3.18
CA ILE A 336 10.61 -27.08 -1.99
C ILE A 336 9.64 -26.02 -1.49
N PHE A 337 9.16 -25.15 -2.40
CA PHE A 337 8.08 -24.21 -2.12
C PHE A 337 7.32 -23.83 -3.40
N LEU A 338 6.11 -23.33 -3.19
CA LEU A 338 5.34 -22.53 -4.12
C LEU A 338 4.92 -21.25 -3.40
N TRP A 339 5.15 -20.09 -4.04
CA TRP A 339 4.77 -18.80 -3.50
C TRP A 339 4.11 -17.97 -4.59
N ALA A 340 2.79 -17.80 -4.49
CA ALA A 340 1.99 -16.96 -5.38
C ALA A 340 1.79 -15.59 -4.74
N MET A 341 2.03 -14.55 -5.51
CA MET A 341 1.98 -13.15 -5.06
C MET A 341 1.07 -12.34 -5.98
N ASN A 342 0.31 -11.43 -5.39
CA ASN A 342 -0.48 -10.42 -6.11
C ASN A 342 0.21 -9.04 -6.08
N THR A 343 1.30 -8.91 -5.36
CA THR A 343 2.06 -7.68 -5.18
C THR A 343 3.57 -7.95 -5.30
N PRO A 344 4.39 -6.98 -5.72
CA PRO A 344 5.85 -7.15 -5.76
C PRO A 344 6.48 -7.49 -4.40
N TRP A 345 5.93 -6.95 -3.33
CA TRP A 345 6.50 -7.02 -1.99
C TRP A 345 5.65 -7.88 -1.06
N ALA A 346 6.24 -8.88 -0.42
CA ALA A 346 5.61 -9.63 0.66
C ALA A 346 5.77 -8.94 2.03
N ALA A 347 6.85 -8.16 2.18
CA ALA A 347 7.14 -7.34 3.35
C ALA A 347 7.94 -6.10 2.91
N HIS A 348 8.16 -5.18 3.84
CA HIS A 348 8.85 -3.91 3.52
C HIS A 348 10.30 -4.07 3.02
N ASP A 349 10.91 -5.22 3.20
CA ASP A 349 12.28 -5.58 2.83
C ASP A 349 12.38 -6.84 1.94
N MET A 350 11.23 -7.38 1.50
CA MET A 350 11.16 -8.63 0.74
C MET A 350 10.43 -8.45 -0.60
N ASN A 351 11.21 -8.19 -1.66
CA ASN A 351 10.73 -8.02 -3.03
C ASN A 351 10.68 -9.36 -3.78
N VAL A 352 9.60 -10.10 -3.57
CA VAL A 352 9.44 -11.50 -4.01
C VAL A 352 9.20 -11.60 -5.50
N THR A 353 8.32 -10.76 -6.04
CA THR A 353 7.89 -10.79 -7.44
C THR A 353 8.05 -9.40 -8.07
N PRO A 354 9.29 -8.97 -8.38
CA PRO A 354 9.57 -7.60 -8.86
C PRO A 354 8.77 -7.18 -10.09
N HIS A 355 8.25 -8.13 -10.87
CA HIS A 355 7.48 -7.89 -12.10
C HIS A 355 5.95 -7.90 -11.88
N ALA A 356 5.49 -8.20 -10.65
CA ALA A 356 4.07 -8.17 -10.35
C ALA A 356 3.50 -6.75 -10.45
N GLN A 357 2.27 -6.65 -10.93
CA GLN A 357 1.51 -5.41 -11.01
C GLN A 357 0.21 -5.58 -10.24
N LEU A 358 -0.32 -4.50 -9.69
CA LEU A 358 -1.50 -4.56 -8.83
C LEU A 358 -2.81 -4.82 -9.58
N ASN A 359 -2.83 -4.61 -10.91
CA ASN A 359 -4.06 -4.59 -11.71
C ASN A 359 -3.85 -5.12 -13.14
N ASP A 360 -3.07 -6.16 -13.29
CA ASP A 360 -2.83 -6.80 -14.60
C ASP A 360 -3.62 -8.12 -14.81
N GLY A 361 -4.50 -8.45 -13.87
CA GLY A 361 -5.38 -9.61 -13.95
C GLY A 361 -4.67 -10.94 -13.72
N ALA A 362 -3.49 -10.93 -13.09
CA ALA A 362 -2.69 -12.13 -12.88
C ALA A 362 -2.00 -12.15 -11.52
N MET A 363 -1.65 -13.34 -11.05
CA MET A 363 -0.72 -13.56 -9.94
C MET A 363 0.62 -14.04 -10.46
N ASP A 364 1.67 -13.64 -9.77
CA ASP A 364 3.05 -14.01 -10.03
C ASP A 364 3.46 -15.16 -9.11
N VAL A 365 3.86 -16.31 -9.68
CA VAL A 365 4.10 -17.53 -8.92
C VAL A 365 5.56 -17.94 -9.03
N LEU A 366 6.23 -18.01 -7.90
CA LEU A 366 7.57 -18.57 -7.76
C LEU A 366 7.47 -20.04 -7.35
N VAL A 367 8.21 -20.87 -8.06
CA VAL A 367 8.27 -22.31 -7.79
C VAL A 367 9.73 -22.74 -7.68
N MET A 368 10.04 -23.51 -6.65
CA MET A 368 11.32 -24.18 -6.53
C MET A 368 11.08 -25.67 -6.24
N ARG A 369 11.69 -26.53 -7.05
CA ARG A 369 11.47 -27.98 -7.00
C ARG A 369 12.73 -28.73 -6.53
N LYS A 370 12.56 -29.99 -6.19
CA LYS A 370 13.63 -30.93 -5.86
C LYS A 370 14.77 -30.88 -6.89
N GLY A 371 15.98 -30.97 -6.40
CA GLY A 371 17.21 -30.83 -7.20
C GLY A 371 17.88 -29.48 -7.05
N THR A 372 17.22 -28.49 -6.45
CA THR A 372 17.85 -27.23 -6.05
C THR A 372 18.77 -27.46 -4.85
N SER A 373 19.96 -26.93 -4.92
CA SER A 373 20.94 -27.04 -3.82
C SER A 373 20.59 -26.08 -2.67
N ARG A 374 21.05 -26.41 -1.46
CA ARG A 374 20.91 -25.51 -0.30
C ARG A 374 21.55 -24.15 -0.50
N LEU A 375 22.66 -24.11 -1.26
CA LEU A 375 23.36 -22.86 -1.57
C LEU A 375 22.52 -21.96 -2.48
N GLU A 376 21.89 -22.52 -3.51
CA GLU A 376 21.00 -21.77 -4.41
C GLU A 376 19.79 -21.24 -3.66
N LEU A 377 19.21 -22.04 -2.78
CA LEU A 377 18.08 -21.60 -1.94
C LEU A 377 18.49 -20.46 -1.00
N LEU A 378 19.66 -20.55 -0.37
CA LEU A 378 20.22 -19.46 0.44
C LEU A 378 20.47 -18.21 -0.41
N GLN A 379 20.99 -18.37 -1.63
CA GLN A 379 21.18 -17.24 -2.56
C GLN A 379 19.84 -16.60 -2.94
N ALA A 380 18.79 -17.40 -3.16
CA ALA A 380 17.44 -16.89 -3.43
C ALA A 380 16.94 -15.99 -2.29
N LEU A 381 17.04 -16.48 -1.06
CA LEU A 381 16.62 -15.72 0.13
C LEU A 381 17.42 -14.40 0.29
N LEU A 382 18.76 -14.48 0.18
CA LEU A 382 19.63 -13.29 0.33
C LEU A 382 19.44 -12.25 -0.77
N ARG A 383 19.04 -12.65 -1.98
CA ARG A 383 18.82 -11.76 -3.13
C ARG A 383 17.38 -11.23 -3.20
N CYS A 384 16.45 -11.85 -2.48
CA CYS A 384 15.02 -11.52 -2.54
C CYS A 384 14.74 -10.06 -2.19
N GLY A 385 15.41 -9.50 -1.17
CA GLY A 385 15.21 -8.10 -0.78
C GLY A 385 15.53 -7.08 -1.89
N LYS A 386 16.32 -7.46 -2.89
CA LYS A 386 16.65 -6.64 -4.06
C LYS A 386 15.97 -7.08 -5.35
N GLY A 387 15.12 -8.11 -5.29
CA GLY A 387 14.48 -8.69 -6.47
C GLY A 387 15.44 -9.39 -7.45
N GLN A 388 16.68 -9.71 -7.03
CA GLN A 388 17.74 -10.28 -7.88
C GLN A 388 17.78 -11.82 -7.83
N HIS A 389 16.84 -12.45 -7.19
CA HIS A 389 16.72 -13.91 -7.08
C HIS A 389 16.12 -14.55 -8.33
N LEU A 390 15.44 -13.80 -9.17
CA LEU A 390 14.79 -14.32 -10.38
C LEU A 390 15.78 -14.82 -11.45
N ASP A 391 17.05 -14.40 -11.37
CA ASP A 391 18.12 -14.85 -12.28
C ASP A 391 18.65 -16.25 -11.95
N LEU A 392 18.18 -16.86 -10.85
CA LEU A 392 18.67 -18.17 -10.42
C LEU A 392 18.06 -19.31 -11.28
N PRO A 393 18.86 -20.25 -11.79
CA PRO A 393 18.44 -21.20 -12.82
C PRO A 393 17.38 -22.22 -12.36
N HIS A 394 17.25 -22.45 -11.05
CA HIS A 394 16.31 -23.40 -10.47
C HIS A 394 15.07 -22.72 -9.85
N LEU A 395 14.97 -21.41 -9.95
CA LEU A 395 13.78 -20.65 -9.57
C LEU A 395 12.91 -20.45 -10.80
N GLU A 396 11.76 -21.07 -10.80
CA GLU A 396 10.79 -20.97 -11.89
C GLU A 396 9.81 -19.84 -11.59
N TYR A 397 9.51 -19.01 -12.59
CA TYR A 397 8.62 -17.89 -12.47
C TYR A 397 7.49 -18.01 -13.49
N TYR A 398 6.25 -17.94 -13.00
CA TYR A 398 5.04 -18.03 -13.79
C TYR A 398 4.15 -16.81 -13.52
N LYS A 399 3.41 -16.37 -14.53
CA LYS A 399 2.32 -15.41 -14.39
C LYS A 399 1.03 -16.11 -14.76
N VAL A 400 0.04 -16.09 -13.85
CA VAL A 400 -1.14 -16.97 -13.94
C VAL A 400 -2.43 -16.22 -13.61
N ARG A 401 -3.49 -16.46 -14.37
CA ARG A 401 -4.83 -15.92 -14.11
C ARG A 401 -5.63 -16.72 -13.10
N ALA A 402 -5.31 -18.01 -13.02
CA ALA A 402 -5.87 -18.93 -12.03
C ALA A 402 -4.87 -20.06 -11.77
N PHE A 403 -4.91 -20.61 -10.57
CA PHE A 403 -4.19 -21.83 -10.28
C PHE A 403 -4.91 -22.70 -9.25
N ARG A 404 -4.56 -23.96 -9.25
CA ARG A 404 -4.97 -24.95 -8.26
C ARG A 404 -3.73 -25.65 -7.72
N LEU A 405 -3.62 -25.70 -6.42
CA LEU A 405 -2.58 -26.42 -5.69
C LEU A 405 -3.21 -27.60 -4.94
N GLU A 406 -2.73 -28.81 -5.23
CA GLU A 406 -3.15 -30.03 -4.57
C GLU A 406 -1.95 -30.61 -3.83
N PRO A 407 -1.80 -30.40 -2.50
CA PRO A 407 -0.81 -31.12 -1.70
C PRO A 407 -1.07 -32.61 -1.74
N LEU A 408 -0.05 -33.41 -2.02
CA LEU A 408 -0.09 -34.87 -2.06
C LEU A 408 0.69 -35.51 -0.89
N THR A 409 1.10 -34.69 0.07
CA THR A 409 1.71 -35.11 1.35
C THR A 409 0.67 -35.00 2.46
N ASP A 410 0.75 -35.91 3.46
CA ASP A 410 -0.21 -35.97 4.57
C ASP A 410 -0.12 -34.75 5.51
N LYS A 411 1.01 -34.04 5.53
CA LYS A 411 1.28 -32.92 6.45
C LYS A 411 2.06 -31.83 5.78
N GLY A 412 1.68 -30.60 6.07
CA GLY A 412 2.33 -29.37 5.65
C GLY A 412 1.56 -28.15 6.15
N ILE A 413 1.95 -26.98 5.70
CA ILE A 413 1.31 -25.72 6.02
C ILE A 413 0.97 -25.01 4.71
N LEU A 414 -0.26 -24.53 4.61
CA LEU A 414 -0.72 -23.58 3.59
C LEU A 414 -1.04 -22.26 4.27
N VAL A 415 -0.63 -21.17 3.67
CA VAL A 415 -0.85 -19.82 4.21
C VAL A 415 -1.42 -18.95 3.09
N VAL A 416 -2.50 -18.23 3.39
CA VAL A 416 -3.10 -17.21 2.52
C VAL A 416 -3.07 -15.87 3.26
N ASP A 417 -2.49 -14.84 2.64
CA ASP A 417 -2.33 -13.49 3.22
C ASP A 417 -1.72 -13.48 4.65
N GLY A 418 -0.81 -14.42 4.93
CA GLY A 418 -0.18 -14.57 6.25
C GLY A 418 -0.96 -15.41 7.26
N GLU A 419 -2.17 -15.90 6.91
CA GLU A 419 -3.01 -16.69 7.80
C GLU A 419 -3.00 -18.18 7.40
N PRO A 420 -2.80 -19.12 8.34
CA PRO A 420 -2.86 -20.54 8.07
C PRO A 420 -4.26 -20.96 7.62
N VAL A 421 -4.33 -21.77 6.55
CA VAL A 421 -5.57 -22.36 6.05
C VAL A 421 -5.50 -23.89 6.09
N ASP A 422 -6.62 -24.56 5.83
CA ASP A 422 -6.68 -26.02 5.80
C ASP A 422 -5.62 -26.61 4.84
N TYR A 423 -4.97 -27.69 5.25
CA TYR A 423 -4.00 -28.39 4.39
C TYR A 423 -4.72 -29.33 3.43
N SER A 424 -5.29 -28.79 2.36
CA SER A 424 -6.07 -29.48 1.34
C SER A 424 -5.95 -28.79 0.00
N ALA A 425 -6.53 -29.36 -1.05
CA ALA A 425 -6.58 -28.73 -2.36
C ALA A 425 -7.21 -27.33 -2.27
N ILE A 426 -6.59 -26.36 -2.93
CA ILE A 426 -6.98 -24.95 -2.95
C ILE A 426 -6.92 -24.42 -4.39
N GLU A 427 -7.92 -23.66 -4.78
CA GLU A 427 -7.97 -22.98 -6.08
C GLU A 427 -8.03 -21.47 -5.87
N MET A 428 -7.22 -20.73 -6.62
CA MET A 428 -7.26 -19.26 -6.66
C MET A 428 -7.52 -18.79 -8.09
N ARG A 429 -8.36 -17.78 -8.20
CA ARG A 429 -8.67 -17.12 -9.48
C ARG A 429 -8.67 -15.62 -9.30
N VAL A 430 -7.91 -14.92 -10.13
CA VAL A 430 -7.83 -13.46 -10.08
C VAL A 430 -9.14 -12.83 -10.56
N ILE A 431 -9.57 -11.80 -9.86
CA ILE A 431 -10.66 -10.89 -10.25
C ILE A 431 -10.02 -9.53 -10.52
N PRO A 432 -9.86 -9.17 -11.81
CA PRO A 432 -9.20 -7.92 -12.18
C PRO A 432 -9.97 -6.69 -11.69
N ASP A 433 -9.24 -5.63 -11.31
CA ASP A 433 -9.76 -4.30 -10.99
C ASP A 433 -10.91 -4.29 -9.96
N LEU A 434 -10.94 -5.26 -9.04
CA LEU A 434 -12.06 -5.41 -8.11
C LEU A 434 -12.06 -4.33 -7.03
N ALA A 435 -10.93 -3.99 -6.46
CA ALA A 435 -10.77 -3.03 -5.37
C ALA A 435 -10.04 -1.75 -5.81
N TYR A 436 -9.96 -0.74 -4.93
CA TYR A 436 -9.17 0.47 -5.14
C TYR A 436 -8.28 0.77 -3.95
N VAL A 437 -7.08 1.33 -4.22
CA VAL A 437 -6.13 1.76 -3.20
C VAL A 437 -5.64 3.19 -3.46
N ASN A 438 -5.27 3.90 -2.39
CA ASN A 438 -4.61 5.20 -2.51
C ASN A 438 -3.11 5.03 -2.83
N CYS A 439 -2.61 5.77 -3.84
CA CYS A 439 -1.25 5.65 -4.36
C CYS A 439 -0.60 7.02 -4.68
#